data_4fb97897f200f4708d8f18ebc3b5ba07
#
_entry.id   4fb97897f200f4708d8f18ebc3b5ba07
#
_cell.length_a   1.000
_cell.length_b   1.000
_cell.length_c   1.000
_cell.angle_alpha   90.00
_cell.angle_beta   90.00
_cell.angle_gamma   90.00
#
_symmetry.space_group_name_H-M   'P 1'
#
loop_
_entity.id
_entity.type
_entity.pdbx_description
1 polymer ?
#
loop_
_entity_poly.entity_id
_entity_poly.type
_entity_poly.pdbx_seq_one_letter_code
_entity_poly.pdbx_strand_id
1 'polypeptide(L)'
;WDINSQRYAYDFLILDDSGKSCRGNFSNCDSYYCYGRTVLSPADGVVEEIRTDCEDSKIFSGKTDPLIRDIRGNYVLLRHTDLNNTESSPADCGQEYSLLAHLMPGSIQVKKGQRVRRGEPIAHCGNSGNSTEPHLHFQVQNGKSFYHSAGLPIHFEHVNVGPQPGYESYD
;
A
#
# COMPACT_ATOMS: atom_id res chain seq x y z
N TRP A 1 -10.00 -5.68 -14.02
CA TRP A 1 -9.30 -4.41 -14.20
C TRP A 1 -7.89 -4.74 -14.67
N ASP A 2 -7.57 -4.43 -15.94
CA ASP A 2 -6.27 -4.77 -16.55
C ASP A 2 -5.26 -3.62 -16.34
N ILE A 3 -5.04 -3.22 -15.08
CA ILE A 3 -3.98 -2.27 -14.76
C ILE A 3 -2.70 -3.07 -14.54
N ASN A 4 -1.79 -3.03 -15.50
CA ASN A 4 -0.55 -3.82 -15.51
C ASN A 4 0.33 -3.60 -14.27
N SER A 5 0.30 -2.41 -13.66
CA SER A 5 1.08 -2.11 -12.46
C SER A 5 0.62 -2.88 -11.23
N GLN A 6 -0.66 -3.32 -11.19
CA GLN A 6 -1.23 -4.09 -10.08
C GLN A 6 -1.05 -5.60 -10.19
N ARG A 7 -0.38 -6.10 -11.24
CA ARG A 7 -0.28 -7.55 -11.51
C ARG A 7 0.28 -8.37 -10.35
N TYR A 8 1.17 -7.79 -9.56
CA TYR A 8 1.83 -8.42 -8.42
C TYR A 8 1.58 -7.63 -7.12
N ALA A 9 0.45 -6.92 -7.03
CA ALA A 9 0.07 -6.17 -5.85
C ALA A 9 -0.41 -7.11 -4.74
N TYR A 10 -0.27 -6.64 -3.50
CA TYR A 10 -0.75 -7.30 -2.29
C TYR A 10 -1.62 -6.35 -1.50
N ASP A 11 -2.70 -6.87 -0.92
CA ASP A 11 -3.53 -6.19 0.05
C ASP A 11 -3.28 -6.80 1.43
N PHE A 12 -2.70 -6.01 2.34
CA PHE A 12 -2.36 -6.45 3.69
C PHE A 12 -3.47 -6.11 4.66
N LEU A 13 -3.97 -7.13 5.34
CA LEU A 13 -4.94 -7.01 6.42
C LEU A 13 -4.34 -7.53 7.73
N ILE A 14 -4.97 -7.18 8.85
CA ILE A 14 -4.73 -7.83 10.15
C ILE A 14 -5.98 -8.61 10.48
N LEU A 15 -5.82 -9.91 10.74
CA LEU A 15 -6.90 -10.81 11.09
C LEU A 15 -6.75 -11.28 12.54
N ASP A 16 -7.86 -11.56 13.19
CA ASP A 16 -7.86 -12.28 14.47
C ASP A 16 -7.70 -13.80 14.26
N ASP A 17 -7.62 -14.56 15.35
CA ASP A 17 -7.46 -16.02 15.33
C ASP A 17 -8.63 -16.75 14.64
N SER A 18 -9.77 -16.08 14.43
CA SER A 18 -10.93 -16.62 13.70
C SER A 18 -10.94 -16.21 12.22
N GLY A 19 -9.91 -15.49 11.75
CA GLY A 19 -9.79 -15.01 10.38
C GLY A 19 -10.63 -13.78 10.04
N LYS A 20 -11.10 -13.03 11.05
CA LYS A 20 -11.87 -11.79 10.85
C LYS A 20 -10.96 -10.57 10.84
N SER A 21 -11.21 -9.62 9.94
CA SER A 21 -10.48 -8.36 9.81
C SER A 21 -10.97 -7.26 10.78
N CYS A 22 -12.15 -7.43 11.40
CA CYS A 22 -12.73 -6.44 12.28
C CYS A 22 -13.53 -7.03 13.44
N ARG A 23 -13.80 -6.19 14.45
CA ARG A 23 -14.63 -6.51 15.62
C ARG A 23 -15.67 -5.42 15.81
N GLY A 24 -16.95 -5.81 15.83
CA GLY A 24 -18.06 -4.89 16.12
C GLY A 24 -18.76 -4.36 14.88
N ASN A 25 -18.83 -3.05 14.69
CA ASN A 25 -19.57 -2.44 13.59
C ASN A 25 -18.75 -2.42 12.30
N PHE A 26 -19.11 -3.26 11.34
CA PHE A 26 -18.46 -3.37 10.02
C PHE A 26 -18.50 -2.08 9.18
N SER A 27 -19.38 -1.14 9.48
CA SER A 27 -19.46 0.12 8.74
C SER A 27 -18.54 1.21 9.28
N ASN A 28 -17.78 0.92 10.36
CA ASN A 28 -16.87 1.87 10.99
C ASN A 28 -15.41 1.40 10.80
N CYS A 29 -14.59 2.24 10.18
CA CYS A 29 -13.16 1.95 9.98
C CYS A 29 -12.42 1.63 11.29
N ASP A 30 -12.73 2.29 12.39
CA ASP A 30 -12.12 2.03 13.70
C ASP A 30 -12.37 0.61 14.25
N SER A 31 -13.32 -0.12 13.69
CA SER A 31 -13.59 -1.50 14.05
C SER A 31 -12.58 -2.49 13.44
N TYR A 32 -11.79 -2.06 12.47
CA TYR A 32 -10.85 -2.91 11.74
C TYR A 32 -9.46 -2.90 12.39
N TYR A 33 -8.86 -4.06 12.52
CA TYR A 33 -7.60 -4.23 13.25
C TYR A 33 -6.39 -3.54 12.59
N CYS A 34 -6.41 -3.40 11.25
CA CYS A 34 -5.33 -2.72 10.51
C CYS A 34 -5.52 -1.20 10.44
N TYR A 35 -6.75 -0.66 10.66
CA TYR A 35 -7.00 0.77 10.59
C TYR A 35 -6.15 1.55 11.61
N GLY A 36 -5.51 2.62 11.17
CA GLY A 36 -4.63 3.44 12.00
C GLY A 36 -3.27 2.78 12.33
N ARG A 37 -2.99 1.55 11.84
CA ARG A 37 -1.68 0.92 12.05
C ARG A 37 -0.60 1.62 11.25
N THR A 38 0.58 1.74 11.86
CA THR A 38 1.73 2.39 11.23
C THR A 38 2.16 1.65 9.97
N VAL A 39 2.27 2.40 8.88
CA VAL A 39 2.83 1.94 7.61
C VAL A 39 4.29 2.37 7.54
N LEU A 40 5.16 1.41 7.26
CA LEU A 40 6.60 1.60 7.20
C LEU A 40 7.09 1.61 5.75
N SER A 41 8.17 2.33 5.49
CA SER A 41 8.86 2.27 4.20
C SER A 41 9.40 0.85 3.96
N PRO A 42 9.10 0.21 2.81
CA PRO A 42 9.55 -1.15 2.52
C PRO A 42 11.05 -1.24 2.23
N ALA A 43 11.66 -0.16 1.76
CA ALA A 43 13.07 -0.07 1.43
C ALA A 43 13.56 1.38 1.51
N ASP A 44 14.87 1.57 1.39
CA ASP A 44 15.47 2.90 1.25
C ASP A 44 14.98 3.57 -0.05
N GLY A 45 14.76 4.89 -0.01
CA GLY A 45 14.30 5.61 -1.19
C GLY A 45 14.04 7.09 -0.98
N VAL A 46 13.43 7.67 -1.99
CA VAL A 46 12.99 9.08 -1.99
C VAL A 46 11.48 9.11 -2.25
N VAL A 47 10.77 9.92 -1.49
CA VAL A 47 9.34 10.16 -1.71
C VAL A 47 9.16 10.90 -3.03
N GLU A 48 8.67 10.20 -4.04
CA GLU A 48 8.47 10.74 -5.38
C GLU A 48 7.16 11.50 -5.51
N GLU A 49 6.10 10.97 -4.91
CA GLU A 49 4.76 11.54 -4.97
C GLU A 49 3.97 11.19 -3.71
N ILE A 50 3.11 12.10 -3.26
CA ILE A 50 2.13 11.87 -2.20
C ILE A 50 0.76 12.42 -2.63
N ARG A 51 -0.29 11.79 -2.12
CA ARG A 51 -1.65 12.31 -2.15
C ARG A 51 -2.26 12.26 -0.75
N THR A 52 -2.95 13.33 -0.34
CA THR A 52 -3.41 13.51 1.05
C THR A 52 -4.83 14.05 1.17
N ASP A 53 -5.52 14.24 0.04
CA ASP A 53 -6.79 14.98 -0.06
C ASP A 53 -8.04 14.09 -0.15
N CYS A 54 -7.89 12.79 0.10
CA CYS A 54 -9.01 11.86 0.09
C CYS A 54 -9.47 11.56 1.52
N GLU A 55 -10.78 11.60 1.76
CA GLU A 55 -11.38 11.04 2.96
C GLU A 55 -11.46 9.51 2.87
N ASP A 56 -11.70 8.85 4.00
CA ASP A 56 -11.96 7.42 4.00
C ASP A 56 -13.29 7.12 3.29
N SER A 57 -13.27 6.09 2.46
CA SER A 57 -14.45 5.62 1.74
C SER A 57 -15.43 4.95 2.69
N LYS A 58 -16.71 5.07 2.38
CA LYS A 58 -17.76 4.39 3.14
C LYS A 58 -17.69 2.88 2.90
N ILE A 59 -17.81 2.12 3.96
CA ILE A 59 -17.83 0.65 3.89
C ILE A 59 -19.26 0.19 3.61
N PHE A 60 -19.48 -0.39 2.41
CA PHE A 60 -20.79 -0.86 1.94
C PHE A 60 -20.79 -2.38 1.73
N SER A 61 -20.68 -3.18 2.76
CA SER A 61 -20.82 -4.65 2.66
C SER A 61 -20.10 -5.25 1.44
N GLY A 62 -18.82 -4.91 1.24
CA GLY A 62 -18.00 -5.39 0.15
C GLY A 62 -18.19 -4.66 -1.20
N LYS A 63 -18.87 -3.52 -1.21
CA LYS A 63 -18.99 -2.66 -2.40
C LYS A 63 -18.15 -1.40 -2.22
N THR A 64 -17.56 -0.95 -3.31
CA THR A 64 -16.81 0.31 -3.35
C THR A 64 -17.71 1.52 -3.43
N ASP A 65 -17.24 2.67 -2.95
CA ASP A 65 -17.96 3.94 -3.05
C ASP A 65 -17.97 4.41 -4.52
N PRO A 66 -19.16 4.61 -5.15
CA PRO A 66 -19.25 5.04 -6.55
C PRO A 66 -18.78 6.47 -6.81
N LEU A 67 -18.52 7.27 -5.76
CA LEU A 67 -18.07 8.66 -5.87
C LEU A 67 -16.53 8.81 -5.84
N ILE A 68 -15.81 7.72 -5.83
CA ILE A 68 -14.35 7.71 -5.79
C ILE A 68 -13.77 8.36 -7.07
N ARG A 69 -12.92 9.37 -6.86
CA ARG A 69 -12.23 10.08 -7.97
C ARG A 69 -10.89 9.44 -8.34
N ASP A 70 -10.22 8.82 -7.39
CA ASP A 70 -8.96 8.11 -7.59
C ASP A 70 -8.99 6.80 -6.81
N ILE A 71 -8.80 5.71 -7.52
CA ILE A 71 -8.88 4.37 -6.92
C ILE A 71 -7.83 4.13 -5.83
N ARG A 72 -6.68 4.82 -5.87
CA ARG A 72 -5.60 4.71 -4.89
C ARG A 72 -5.92 5.39 -3.55
N GLY A 73 -6.82 6.38 -3.54
CA GLY A 73 -7.05 7.22 -2.36
C GLY A 73 -5.82 8.06 -1.99
N ASN A 74 -5.53 8.15 -0.69
CA ASN A 74 -4.28 8.73 -0.21
C ASN A 74 -3.16 7.71 -0.38
N TYR A 75 -2.00 8.17 -0.85
CA TYR A 75 -0.88 7.28 -1.11
C TYR A 75 0.48 7.96 -0.96
N VAL A 76 1.49 7.13 -0.81
CA VAL A 76 2.91 7.49 -0.95
C VAL A 76 3.51 6.63 -2.06
N LEU A 77 4.14 7.29 -3.05
CA LEU A 77 4.96 6.66 -4.07
C LEU A 77 6.43 6.89 -3.72
N LEU A 78 7.17 5.81 -3.51
CA LEU A 78 8.60 5.83 -3.22
C LEU A 78 9.38 5.41 -4.45
N ARG A 79 10.40 6.18 -4.81
CA ARG A 79 11.43 5.76 -5.77
C ARG A 79 12.58 5.15 -5.00
N HIS A 80 12.87 3.87 -5.26
CA HIS A 80 13.96 3.19 -4.58
C HIS A 80 15.31 3.59 -5.14
N THR A 81 16.24 3.82 -4.26
CA THR A 81 17.61 4.21 -4.58
C THR A 81 18.52 3.79 -3.43
N ASP A 82 19.74 3.41 -3.74
CA ASP A 82 20.76 3.27 -2.72
C ASP A 82 21.12 4.66 -2.17
N LEU A 83 20.74 4.93 -0.92
CA LEU A 83 20.98 6.21 -0.25
C LEU A 83 22.48 6.48 -0.01
N ASN A 84 23.32 5.46 -0.12
CA ASN A 84 24.77 5.57 0.01
C ASN A 84 25.44 5.87 -1.35
N ASN A 85 24.74 5.67 -2.46
CA ASN A 85 25.26 5.97 -3.79
C ASN A 85 24.82 7.38 -4.21
N THR A 86 25.76 8.30 -4.29
CA THR A 86 25.53 9.69 -4.73
C THR A 86 25.54 9.86 -6.24
N GLU A 87 25.94 8.82 -6.99
CA GLU A 87 25.92 8.85 -8.44
C GLU A 87 24.48 8.60 -8.93
N SER A 88 23.94 9.59 -9.63
CA SER A 88 22.67 9.46 -10.32
C SER A 88 22.82 8.42 -11.43
N SER A 89 22.23 7.22 -11.24
CA SER A 89 22.01 6.33 -12.39
C SER A 89 21.28 7.08 -13.49
N PRO A 90 21.61 6.82 -14.77
CA PRO A 90 20.89 7.44 -15.88
C PRO A 90 19.38 7.26 -15.70
N ALA A 91 18.64 8.34 -15.94
CA ALA A 91 17.19 8.36 -15.78
C ALA A 91 16.52 7.13 -16.43
N ASP A 92 15.67 6.46 -15.66
CA ASP A 92 14.65 5.48 -16.07
C ASP A 92 15.06 4.06 -16.52
N CYS A 93 16.31 3.63 -16.50
CA CYS A 93 16.61 2.23 -16.75
C CYS A 93 16.78 1.44 -15.45
N GLY A 94 15.79 0.57 -15.13
CA GLY A 94 15.84 -0.30 -13.95
C GLY A 94 15.39 0.36 -12.64
N GLN A 95 14.72 1.51 -12.70
CA GLN A 95 14.22 2.20 -11.52
C GLN A 95 12.96 1.51 -10.98
N GLU A 96 12.94 1.20 -9.69
CA GLU A 96 11.80 0.60 -9.00
C GLU A 96 11.07 1.63 -8.14
N TYR A 97 9.76 1.50 -8.10
CA TYR A 97 8.87 2.33 -7.30
C TYR A 97 7.94 1.46 -6.47
N SER A 98 7.78 1.79 -5.19
CA SER A 98 6.73 1.22 -4.34
C SER A 98 5.57 2.18 -4.18
N LEU A 99 4.37 1.71 -4.42
CA LEU A 99 3.12 2.41 -4.09
C LEU A 99 2.53 1.80 -2.82
N LEU A 100 2.26 2.67 -1.82
CA LEU A 100 1.54 2.34 -0.60
C LEU A 100 0.27 3.18 -0.59
N ALA A 101 -0.89 2.55 -0.73
CA ALA A 101 -2.17 3.22 -0.98
C ALA A 101 -3.24 2.92 0.07
N HIS A 102 -4.40 3.56 -0.06
CA HIS A 102 -5.52 3.55 0.88
C HIS A 102 -5.16 4.09 2.27
N LEU A 103 -4.21 5.02 2.33
CA LEU A 103 -3.71 5.57 3.58
C LEU A 103 -4.76 6.45 4.29
N MET A 104 -4.71 6.47 5.61
CA MET A 104 -5.63 7.21 6.47
C MET A 104 -5.53 8.73 6.22
N PRO A 105 -6.64 9.46 6.14
CA PRO A 105 -6.64 10.91 5.99
C PRO A 105 -5.78 11.61 7.05
N GLY A 106 -4.94 12.55 6.61
CA GLY A 106 -4.08 13.33 7.50
C GLY A 106 -2.93 12.56 8.17
N SER A 107 -2.70 11.28 7.82
CA SER A 107 -1.72 10.43 8.50
C SER A 107 -0.33 10.41 7.84
N ILE A 108 -0.19 10.92 6.62
CA ILE A 108 1.10 10.91 5.91
C ILE A 108 2.09 11.84 6.60
N GLN A 109 3.23 11.28 7.01
CA GLN A 109 4.27 11.95 7.83
C GLN A 109 5.46 12.41 7.00
N VAL A 110 5.48 12.08 5.73
CA VAL A 110 6.58 12.40 4.81
C VAL A 110 6.14 13.41 3.75
N LYS A 111 7.11 14.03 3.09
CA LYS A 111 6.87 15.01 2.01
C LYS A 111 7.64 14.64 0.76
N LYS A 112 7.14 15.08 -0.40
CA LYS A 112 7.82 14.91 -1.68
C LYS A 112 9.28 15.36 -1.62
N GLY A 113 10.19 14.54 -2.14
CA GLY A 113 11.64 14.75 -2.13
C GLY A 113 12.34 14.32 -0.84
N GLN A 114 11.61 13.92 0.20
CA GLN A 114 12.21 13.40 1.44
C GLN A 114 12.87 12.05 1.18
N ARG A 115 14.06 11.85 1.73
CA ARG A 115 14.71 10.53 1.82
C ARG A 115 14.15 9.78 3.00
N VAL A 116 13.85 8.50 2.80
CA VAL A 116 13.36 7.58 3.84
C VAL A 116 14.19 6.32 3.84
N ARG A 117 14.32 5.71 5.01
CA ARG A 117 15.01 4.42 5.18
C ARG A 117 14.00 3.30 5.31
N ARG A 118 14.40 2.08 4.96
CA ARG A 118 13.65 0.86 5.26
C ARG A 118 13.23 0.83 6.73
N GLY A 119 11.94 0.59 6.99
CA GLY A 119 11.38 0.56 8.34
C GLY A 119 11.04 1.92 8.95
N GLU A 120 11.28 3.03 8.26
CA GLU A 120 10.87 4.36 8.70
C GLU A 120 9.34 4.52 8.62
N PRO A 121 8.67 5.03 9.68
CA PRO A 121 7.23 5.33 9.62
C PRO A 121 6.93 6.41 8.58
N ILE A 122 5.95 6.16 7.71
CA ILE A 122 5.58 7.09 6.63
C ILE A 122 4.12 7.53 6.65
N ALA A 123 3.23 6.69 7.20
CA ALA A 123 1.79 6.96 7.27
C ALA A 123 1.09 5.98 8.20
N HIS A 124 -0.25 6.01 8.22
CA HIS A 124 -1.10 4.98 8.83
C HIS A 124 -2.03 4.35 7.79
N CYS A 125 -2.35 3.07 8.00
CA CYS A 125 -3.32 2.33 7.20
C CYS A 125 -4.71 2.95 7.36
N GLY A 126 -5.43 3.11 6.26
CA GLY A 126 -6.75 3.73 6.20
C GLY A 126 -7.72 2.96 5.32
N ASN A 127 -8.69 3.68 4.75
CA ASN A 127 -9.72 3.15 3.86
C ASN A 127 -10.03 4.11 2.70
N SER A 128 -9.13 5.03 2.37
CA SER A 128 -9.37 6.02 1.32
C SER A 128 -9.32 5.42 -0.08
N GLY A 129 -10.07 5.98 -1.02
CA GLY A 129 -10.08 5.50 -2.42
C GLY A 129 -10.99 4.30 -2.65
N ASN A 130 -10.64 3.46 -3.63
CA ASN A 130 -11.43 2.28 -4.00
C ASN A 130 -11.14 1.11 -3.06
N SER A 131 -11.63 1.20 -1.83
CA SER A 131 -11.43 0.21 -0.78
C SER A 131 -12.77 -0.30 -0.25
N THR A 132 -12.89 -1.62 -0.09
CA THR A 132 -14.09 -2.27 0.47
C THR A 132 -14.05 -2.39 1.98
N GLU A 133 -12.84 -2.40 2.54
CA GLU A 133 -12.55 -2.42 3.97
C GLU A 133 -11.13 -1.90 4.20
N PRO A 134 -10.79 -1.39 5.39
CA PRO A 134 -9.43 -0.96 5.71
C PRO A 134 -8.38 -2.02 5.44
N HIS A 135 -7.39 -1.67 4.61
CA HIS A 135 -6.24 -2.50 4.28
C HIS A 135 -5.10 -1.62 3.74
N LEU A 136 -3.90 -2.16 3.66
CA LEU A 136 -2.78 -1.53 2.99
C LEU A 136 -2.60 -2.17 1.61
N HIS A 137 -2.88 -1.42 0.54
CA HIS A 137 -2.49 -1.83 -0.81
C HIS A 137 -1.01 -1.53 -1.04
N PHE A 138 -0.27 -2.54 -1.46
CA PHE A 138 1.16 -2.45 -1.75
C PHE A 138 1.51 -3.06 -3.10
N GLN A 139 2.23 -2.32 -3.93
CA GLN A 139 2.79 -2.82 -5.19
C GLN A 139 4.17 -2.25 -5.47
N VAL A 140 4.96 -2.98 -6.25
CA VAL A 140 6.20 -2.49 -6.84
C VAL A 140 6.02 -2.40 -8.35
N GLN A 141 6.51 -1.30 -8.95
CA GLN A 141 6.34 -1.02 -10.38
C GLN A 141 7.59 -0.38 -10.98
N ASN A 142 7.75 -0.48 -12.29
CA ASN A 142 8.95 -0.02 -13.00
C ASN A 142 8.91 1.43 -13.44
N GLY A 143 7.95 2.22 -13.00
CA GLY A 143 7.82 3.64 -13.35
C GLY A 143 6.86 4.39 -12.44
N LYS A 144 6.75 5.71 -12.61
CA LYS A 144 5.92 6.56 -11.75
C LYS A 144 4.42 6.42 -12.00
N SER A 145 4.05 6.11 -13.23
CA SER A 145 2.64 6.11 -13.62
C SER A 145 1.92 4.86 -13.16
N PHE A 146 0.92 5.02 -12.32
CA PHE A 146 0.06 3.92 -11.89
C PHE A 146 -0.62 3.19 -13.07
N TYR A 147 -1.02 3.91 -14.11
CA TYR A 147 -1.76 3.34 -15.25
C TYR A 147 -0.87 2.82 -16.39
N HIS A 148 0.39 3.30 -16.47
CA HIS A 148 1.26 2.99 -17.63
C HIS A 148 2.52 2.20 -17.24
N SER A 149 2.74 1.95 -15.96
CA SER A 149 3.86 1.13 -15.49
C SER A 149 3.50 -0.36 -15.49
N ALA A 150 4.51 -1.21 -15.49
CA ALA A 150 4.36 -2.64 -15.26
C ALA A 150 4.61 -2.95 -13.77
N GLY A 151 3.79 -3.81 -13.19
CA GLY A 151 4.02 -4.37 -11.86
C GLY A 151 5.24 -5.29 -11.88
N LEU A 152 6.02 -5.24 -10.83
CA LEU A 152 7.18 -6.08 -10.61
C LEU A 152 6.88 -7.13 -9.53
N PRO A 153 7.36 -8.38 -9.69
CA PRO A 153 7.23 -9.41 -8.65
C PRO A 153 7.90 -8.97 -7.35
N ILE A 154 7.26 -9.27 -6.23
CA ILE A 154 7.73 -8.92 -4.90
C ILE A 154 8.17 -10.21 -4.20
N HIS A 155 9.38 -10.20 -3.63
CA HIS A 155 9.89 -11.28 -2.80
C HIS A 155 9.94 -10.81 -1.35
N PHE A 156 9.28 -11.55 -0.47
CA PHE A 156 9.32 -11.30 0.97
C PHE A 156 10.34 -12.23 1.63
N GLU A 157 11.20 -11.67 2.47
CA GLU A 157 12.08 -12.45 3.35
C GLU A 157 11.32 -12.80 4.63
N HIS A 158 11.49 -14.03 5.12
CA HIS A 158 10.96 -14.50 6.40
C HIS A 158 9.42 -14.42 6.52
N VAL A 159 8.70 -14.84 5.48
CA VAL A 159 7.24 -14.98 5.54
C VAL A 159 6.88 -16.24 6.31
N ASN A 160 6.16 -16.10 7.42
CA ASN A 160 5.53 -17.23 8.09
C ASN A 160 4.18 -17.51 7.41
N VAL A 161 4.10 -18.61 6.67
CA VAL A 161 2.83 -19.07 6.11
C VAL A 161 2.18 -19.98 7.16
N GLY A 162 1.14 -19.47 7.82
CA GLY A 162 0.31 -20.26 8.73
C GLY A 162 -0.67 -21.15 7.96
N PRO A 163 -1.16 -22.23 8.57
CA PRO A 163 -2.23 -23.02 7.98
C PRO A 163 -3.49 -22.16 7.91
N GLN A 164 -3.86 -21.75 6.70
CA GLN A 164 -5.15 -21.13 6.44
C GLN A 164 -6.15 -22.22 6.05
N PRO A 165 -7.40 -22.19 6.57
CA PRO A 165 -8.44 -23.12 6.11
C PRO A 165 -8.64 -22.97 4.61
N GLY A 166 -8.38 -24.03 3.84
CA GLY A 166 -8.51 -24.04 2.38
C GLY A 166 -7.26 -23.68 1.57
N TYR A 167 -6.12 -23.44 2.20
CA TYR A 167 -4.84 -23.28 1.54
C TYR A 167 -4.08 -24.59 1.54
N GLU A 168 -3.93 -25.22 0.39
CA GLU A 168 -2.99 -26.34 0.21
C GLU A 168 -1.62 -25.75 -0.12
N SER A 169 -0.60 -26.07 0.70
CA SER A 169 0.79 -25.74 0.36
C SER A 169 1.18 -26.55 -0.89
N TYR A 170 1.49 -25.88 -1.96
CA TYR A 170 2.19 -26.49 -3.08
C TYR A 170 3.68 -26.56 -2.71
N ASP A 171 4.17 -27.78 -2.44
CA ASP A 171 5.59 -28.12 -2.34
C ASP A 171 6.27 -28.02 -3.70
#